data_616c432d997e7a2bc55cf4716c8030ee
#
_entry.id   616c432d997e7a2bc55cf4716c8030ee
#
_cell.length_a   1.000
_cell.length_b   1.000
_cell.length_c   1.000
_cell.angle_alpha   90.00
_cell.angle_beta   90.00
_cell.angle_gamma   90.00
#
_symmetry.space_group_name_H-M   'P 1'
#
loop_
_entity.id
_entity.type
_entity.pdbx_description
1 polymer ?
#
loop_
_entity_poly.entity_id
_entity_poly.type
_entity_poly.pdbx_seq_one_letter_code
_entity_poly.pdbx_strand_id
1 'polypeptide(L)'
;MTDCCGKKPEKKKSEASCCAGSRTVLLYACSGGANVAEISDKAARELMFSGCGTMFCLAGMGAGIPGMIQTAKDADLNLVIDGCPMDCAKKIFEKAGVSNYTVVRVTDLGIEKAKGVRCTQEQVDKVLAKAKEVLAKA
;
A
#
# COMPACT_ATOMS: atom_id res chain seq x y z
N MET A 1 14.05 35.94 -6.11
CA MET A 1 13.12 35.02 -6.80
C MET A 1 13.94 33.79 -7.20
N THR A 2 13.84 32.75 -6.42
CA THR A 2 14.59 31.51 -6.66
C THR A 2 13.61 30.47 -7.22
N ASP A 3 13.90 30.03 -8.45
CA ASP A 3 13.14 29.01 -9.16
C ASP A 3 13.12 27.69 -8.39
N CYS A 4 11.94 27.31 -7.87
CA CYS A 4 11.65 25.97 -7.35
C CYS A 4 11.12 25.06 -8.46
N CYS A 5 11.83 24.97 -9.59
CA CYS A 5 11.49 24.01 -10.64
C CYS A 5 12.51 22.88 -10.62
N GLY A 6 12.30 21.91 -9.70
CA GLY A 6 13.12 20.72 -9.60
C GLY A 6 12.96 19.83 -10.83
N LYS A 7 14.09 19.45 -11.40
CA LYS A 7 14.22 18.51 -12.52
C LYS A 7 13.39 17.25 -12.26
N LYS A 8 12.60 16.85 -13.25
CA LYS A 8 11.91 15.54 -13.26
C LYS A 8 12.94 14.43 -13.09
N PRO A 9 12.77 13.49 -12.14
CA PRO A 9 13.66 12.36 -12.06
C PRO A 9 13.51 11.48 -13.30
N GLU A 10 14.64 11.20 -13.93
CA GLU A 10 14.72 10.25 -15.04
C GLU A 10 14.24 8.87 -14.55
N LYS A 11 13.30 8.28 -15.30
CA LYS A 11 12.81 6.93 -15.07
C LYS A 11 13.95 5.93 -15.25
N LYS A 12 14.58 5.52 -14.16
CA LYS A 12 15.35 4.27 -14.17
C LYS A 12 14.37 3.13 -14.39
N LYS A 13 14.44 2.49 -15.53
CA LYS A 13 13.84 1.18 -15.79
C LYS A 13 14.49 0.19 -14.84
N SER A 14 13.83 -0.14 -13.73
CA SER A 14 14.18 -1.31 -12.95
C SER A 14 13.30 -2.46 -13.46
N GLU A 15 13.97 -3.48 -13.99
CA GLU A 15 13.38 -4.71 -14.45
C GLU A 15 12.82 -5.50 -13.27
N ALA A 16 11.51 -5.49 -13.14
CA ALA A 16 10.68 -6.59 -12.65
C ALA A 16 9.22 -6.16 -12.83
N SER A 17 8.65 -6.47 -13.97
CA SER A 17 7.22 -6.31 -14.22
C SER A 17 6.44 -7.17 -13.23
N CYS A 18 5.95 -6.56 -12.16
CA CYS A 18 5.12 -7.25 -11.17
C CYS A 18 3.71 -7.50 -11.67
N CYS A 19 3.27 -6.82 -12.70
CA CYS A 19 1.89 -6.90 -13.15
C CYS A 19 1.82 -6.59 -14.63
N ALA A 20 1.90 -7.63 -15.42
CA ALA A 20 1.56 -7.54 -16.83
C ALA A 20 0.03 -7.40 -16.96
N GLY A 21 -0.43 -6.30 -17.52
CA GLY A 21 -1.81 -6.14 -17.91
C GLY A 21 -2.39 -4.76 -17.58
N SER A 22 -3.44 -4.40 -18.28
CA SER A 22 -4.22 -3.16 -18.12
C SER A 22 -5.06 -3.13 -16.85
N ARG A 23 -4.75 -3.98 -15.84
CA ARG A 23 -5.51 -4.11 -14.60
C ARG A 23 -5.28 -2.93 -13.66
N THR A 24 -6.37 -2.33 -13.18
CA THR A 24 -6.32 -1.25 -12.20
C THR A 24 -6.13 -1.82 -10.80
N VAL A 25 -4.93 -1.63 -10.24
CA VAL A 25 -4.60 -2.02 -8.87
C VAL A 25 -4.41 -0.77 -8.02
N LEU A 26 -5.18 -0.65 -6.94
CA LEU A 26 -5.02 0.40 -5.95
C LEU A 26 -4.35 -0.14 -4.70
N LEU A 27 -3.44 0.65 -4.13
CA LEU A 27 -2.61 0.27 -2.99
C LEU A 27 -2.97 1.14 -1.79
N TYR A 28 -3.15 0.52 -0.63
CA TYR A 28 -3.48 1.21 0.60
C TYR A 28 -2.59 0.74 1.74
N ALA A 29 -2.22 1.66 2.60
CA ALA A 29 -1.41 1.37 3.77
C ALA A 29 -2.06 1.97 5.02
N CYS A 30 -2.00 1.25 6.14
CA CYS A 30 -2.33 1.83 7.42
C CYS A 30 -1.28 2.87 7.83
N SER A 31 -1.63 3.72 8.78
CA SER A 31 -0.75 4.76 9.30
C SER A 31 -0.78 4.76 10.83
N GLY A 32 0.29 5.20 11.45
CA GLY A 32 0.41 5.31 12.90
C GLY A 32 1.86 5.39 13.36
N GLY A 33 2.07 5.57 14.67
CA GLY A 33 3.38 5.78 15.27
C GLY A 33 4.20 4.50 15.54
N ALA A 34 3.79 3.34 15.03
CA ALA A 34 4.53 2.09 15.17
C ALA A 34 5.35 1.77 13.91
N ASN A 35 6.43 1.01 14.08
CA ASN A 35 7.27 0.53 12.99
C ASN A 35 6.47 -0.20 11.89
N VAL A 36 5.49 -0.99 12.26
CA VAL A 36 4.65 -1.75 11.30
C VAL A 36 3.80 -0.84 10.40
N ALA A 37 3.41 0.33 10.87
CA ALA A 37 2.72 1.32 10.05
C ALA A 37 3.69 2.01 9.06
N GLU A 38 4.91 2.33 9.50
CA GLU A 38 5.96 2.84 8.61
C GLU A 38 6.31 1.83 7.51
N ILE A 39 6.42 0.55 7.86
CA ILE A 39 6.64 -0.54 6.90
C ILE A 39 5.50 -0.60 5.88
N SER A 40 4.25 -0.54 6.33
CA SER A 40 3.08 -0.58 5.44
C SER A 40 3.11 0.55 4.42
N ASP A 41 3.38 1.78 4.84
CA ASP A 41 3.47 2.95 3.97
C ASP A 41 4.64 2.83 2.98
N LYS A 42 5.83 2.48 3.45
CA LYS A 42 7.01 2.32 2.60
C LYS A 42 6.82 1.22 1.56
N ALA A 43 6.28 0.07 1.95
CA ALA A 43 6.00 -1.02 1.03
C ALA A 43 4.99 -0.63 -0.06
N ALA A 44 3.91 0.07 0.30
CA ALA A 44 2.94 0.56 -0.68
C ALA A 44 3.55 1.55 -1.67
N ARG A 45 4.42 2.45 -1.21
CA ARG A 45 5.14 3.41 -2.06
C ARG A 45 6.10 2.71 -3.02
N GLU A 46 6.87 1.74 -2.53
CA GLU A 46 7.79 0.97 -3.38
C GLU A 46 7.04 0.15 -4.44
N LEU A 47 5.88 -0.42 -4.11
CA LEU A 47 5.00 -1.06 -5.10
C LEU A 47 4.55 -0.06 -6.18
N MET A 48 4.16 1.14 -5.78
CA MET A 48 3.76 2.19 -6.72
C MET A 48 4.94 2.61 -7.62
N PHE A 49 6.11 2.86 -7.05
CA PHE A 49 7.29 3.27 -7.81
C PHE A 49 7.79 2.17 -8.75
N SER A 50 7.58 0.92 -8.41
CA SER A 50 7.89 -0.22 -9.29
C SER A 50 6.78 -0.55 -10.31
N GLY A 51 5.71 0.24 -10.36
CA GLY A 51 4.64 0.09 -11.34
C GLY A 51 3.65 -1.04 -11.04
N CYS A 52 3.60 -1.53 -9.78
CA CYS A 52 2.69 -2.60 -9.38
C CYS A 52 1.25 -2.12 -9.07
N GLY A 53 1.02 -0.83 -9.06
CA GLY A 53 -0.29 -0.23 -8.78
C GLY A 53 -0.17 1.26 -8.48
N THR A 54 -1.28 1.87 -8.12
CA THR A 54 -1.37 3.27 -7.72
C THR A 54 -1.71 3.38 -6.24
N MET A 55 -0.88 4.05 -5.46
CA MET A 55 -1.18 4.29 -4.05
C MET A 55 -2.36 5.26 -3.93
N PHE A 56 -3.34 4.89 -3.12
CA PHE A 56 -4.58 5.63 -2.93
C PHE A 56 -4.75 6.01 -1.45
N CYS A 57 -5.65 6.95 -1.15
CA CYS A 57 -5.76 7.55 0.17
C CYS A 57 -6.68 6.76 1.11
N LEU A 58 -6.12 6.04 2.08
CA LEU A 58 -6.90 5.32 3.08
C LEU A 58 -7.69 6.27 4.00
N ALA A 59 -7.14 7.44 4.33
CA ALA A 59 -7.83 8.44 5.15
C ALA A 59 -9.12 8.92 4.48
N GLY A 60 -9.12 9.11 3.17
CA GLY A 60 -10.32 9.46 2.41
C GLY A 60 -11.37 8.35 2.40
N MET A 61 -10.94 7.09 2.33
CA MET A 61 -11.82 5.93 2.50
C MET A 61 -12.44 5.91 3.90
N GLY A 62 -11.63 6.15 4.92
CA GLY A 62 -12.08 6.20 6.32
C GLY A 62 -13.01 7.38 6.61
N ALA A 63 -12.82 8.49 5.94
CA ALA A 63 -13.71 9.66 6.01
C ALA A 63 -15.05 9.45 5.27
N GLY A 64 -15.19 8.36 4.54
CA GLY A 64 -16.41 8.05 3.82
C GLY A 64 -16.63 8.92 2.57
N ILE A 65 -15.56 9.41 1.93
CA ILE A 65 -15.67 10.24 0.73
C ILE A 65 -16.24 9.39 -0.43
N PRO A 66 -17.45 9.71 -0.94
CA PRO A 66 -18.17 8.82 -1.87
C PRO A 66 -17.40 8.52 -3.15
N GLY A 67 -16.73 9.51 -3.74
CA GLY A 67 -15.95 9.34 -4.97
C GLY A 67 -14.76 8.40 -4.78
N MET A 68 -14.13 8.42 -3.62
CA MET A 68 -13.00 7.53 -3.30
C MET A 68 -13.46 6.10 -3.07
N ILE A 69 -14.58 5.91 -2.39
CA ILE A 69 -15.20 4.60 -2.19
C ILE A 69 -15.62 4.01 -3.54
N GLN A 70 -16.20 4.83 -4.41
CA GLN A 70 -16.59 4.38 -5.74
C GLN A 70 -15.38 3.97 -6.58
N THR A 71 -14.29 4.76 -6.55
CA THR A 71 -13.04 4.41 -7.23
C THR A 71 -12.47 3.07 -6.74
N ALA A 72 -12.54 2.81 -5.44
CA ALA A 72 -12.12 1.52 -4.88
C ALA A 72 -13.01 0.36 -5.35
N LYS A 73 -14.32 0.58 -5.46
CA LYS A 73 -15.26 -0.43 -5.99
C LYS A 73 -15.03 -0.74 -7.46
N ASP A 74 -14.66 0.27 -8.24
CA ASP A 74 -14.45 0.17 -9.69
C ASP A 74 -13.07 -0.40 -10.06
N ALA A 75 -12.13 -0.44 -9.12
CA ALA A 75 -10.81 -1.02 -9.34
C ALA A 75 -10.90 -2.55 -9.51
N ASP A 76 -10.00 -3.12 -10.29
CA ASP A 76 -9.92 -4.58 -10.46
C ASP A 76 -9.46 -5.27 -9.17
N LEU A 77 -8.58 -4.61 -8.41
CA LEU A 77 -8.08 -5.11 -7.14
C LEU A 77 -7.63 -3.96 -6.24
N ASN A 78 -7.92 -4.08 -4.97
CA ASN A 78 -7.35 -3.22 -3.92
C ASN A 78 -6.41 -4.07 -3.04
N LEU A 79 -5.14 -3.72 -2.99
CA LEU A 79 -4.18 -4.30 -2.04
C LEU A 79 -4.12 -3.43 -0.80
N VAL A 80 -4.44 -4.02 0.33
CA VAL A 80 -4.47 -3.38 1.64
C VAL A 80 -3.32 -3.91 2.48
N ILE A 81 -2.42 -3.03 2.91
CA ILE A 81 -1.30 -3.39 3.78
C ILE A 81 -1.58 -2.87 5.18
N ASP A 82 -1.96 -3.77 6.08
CA ASP A 82 -2.18 -3.49 7.51
C ASP A 82 -0.94 -3.83 8.33
N GLY A 83 -0.62 -3.00 9.32
CA GLY A 83 0.55 -3.20 10.16
C GLY A 83 0.38 -4.31 11.19
N CYS A 84 -0.80 -4.44 11.79
CA CYS A 84 -1.04 -5.31 12.93
C CYS A 84 -2.48 -5.83 12.98
N PRO A 85 -2.80 -6.76 13.93
CA PRO A 85 -4.13 -7.37 14.04
C PRO A 85 -5.29 -6.40 14.36
N MET A 86 -5.03 -5.13 14.57
CA MET A 86 -6.09 -4.12 14.65
C MET A 86 -6.86 -4.01 13.34
N ASP A 87 -6.22 -4.34 12.21
CA ASP A 87 -6.84 -4.39 10.88
C ASP A 87 -7.56 -3.09 10.51
N CYS A 88 -6.93 -1.95 10.79
CA CYS A 88 -7.56 -0.63 10.59
C CYS A 88 -7.98 -0.41 9.14
N ALA A 89 -7.11 -0.72 8.21
CA ALA A 89 -7.40 -0.56 6.79
C ALA A 89 -8.46 -1.55 6.31
N LYS A 90 -8.35 -2.82 6.68
CA LYS A 90 -9.35 -3.84 6.38
C LYS A 90 -10.75 -3.43 6.88
N LYS A 91 -10.85 -2.95 8.12
CA LYS A 91 -12.12 -2.49 8.71
C LYS A 91 -12.71 -1.29 7.98
N ILE A 92 -11.88 -0.39 7.44
CA ILE A 92 -12.34 0.71 6.60
C ILE A 92 -13.02 0.17 5.34
N PHE A 93 -12.41 -0.81 4.67
CA PHE A 93 -12.97 -1.46 3.48
C PHE A 93 -14.28 -2.17 3.78
N GLU A 94 -14.35 -2.92 4.87
CA GLU A 94 -15.57 -3.59 5.33
C GLU A 94 -16.70 -2.59 5.59
N LYS A 95 -16.40 -1.50 6.31
CA LYS A 95 -17.37 -0.43 6.61
C LYS A 95 -17.84 0.30 5.34
N ALA A 96 -16.94 0.48 4.37
CA ALA A 96 -17.26 1.12 3.09
C ALA A 96 -18.04 0.21 2.13
N GLY A 97 -18.20 -1.08 2.44
CA GLY A 97 -18.84 -2.05 1.58
C GLY A 97 -18.06 -2.37 0.29
N VAL A 98 -16.73 -2.31 0.38
CA VAL A 98 -15.81 -2.67 -0.71
C VAL A 98 -15.33 -4.09 -0.47
N SER A 99 -15.54 -5.00 -1.41
CA SER A 99 -15.23 -6.43 -1.26
C SER A 99 -14.07 -6.92 -2.13
N ASN A 100 -13.70 -6.17 -3.17
CA ASN A 100 -12.62 -6.51 -4.12
C ASN A 100 -11.24 -6.10 -3.58
N TYR A 101 -10.86 -6.64 -2.42
CA TYR A 101 -9.56 -6.37 -1.80
C TYR A 101 -8.88 -7.62 -1.27
N THR A 102 -7.58 -7.54 -1.13
CA THR A 102 -6.76 -8.52 -0.44
C THR A 102 -5.88 -7.83 0.60
N VAL A 103 -5.57 -8.52 1.70
CA VAL A 103 -4.84 -7.95 2.83
C VAL A 103 -3.48 -8.63 2.99
N VAL A 104 -2.46 -7.81 3.18
CA VAL A 104 -1.15 -8.24 3.69
C VAL A 104 -0.96 -7.60 5.05
N ARG A 105 -0.80 -8.42 6.09
CA ARG A 105 -0.56 -7.94 7.46
C ARG A 105 0.90 -8.11 7.82
N VAL A 106 1.55 -7.01 8.20
CA VAL A 106 2.99 -6.97 8.48
C VAL A 106 3.39 -7.92 9.61
N THR A 107 2.60 -7.94 10.70
CA THR A 107 2.89 -8.82 11.85
C THR A 107 2.78 -10.31 11.53
N ASP A 108 2.02 -10.70 10.51
CA ASP A 108 1.92 -12.11 10.09
C ASP A 108 3.22 -12.62 9.46
N LEU A 109 4.12 -11.72 9.12
CA LEU A 109 5.44 -12.04 8.58
C LEU A 109 6.55 -12.14 9.65
N GLY A 110 6.15 -12.23 10.92
CA GLY A 110 7.08 -12.34 12.05
C GLY A 110 7.74 -11.02 12.45
N ILE A 111 7.17 -9.88 12.07
CA ILE A 111 7.65 -8.55 12.44
C ILE A 111 6.84 -8.05 13.64
N GLU A 112 7.52 -7.86 14.78
CA GLU A 112 6.86 -7.36 15.99
C GLU A 112 6.52 -5.87 15.89
N LYS A 113 5.34 -5.50 16.38
CA LYS A 113 4.91 -4.12 16.50
C LYS A 113 5.62 -3.43 17.66
N ALA A 114 6.29 -2.32 17.38
CA ALA A 114 6.93 -1.48 18.38
C ALA A 114 6.60 0.00 18.12
N LYS A 115 6.08 0.68 19.14
CA LYS A 115 5.74 2.11 19.05
C LYS A 115 7.02 2.96 19.14
N GLY A 116 7.09 4.01 18.33
CA GLY A 116 8.21 4.94 18.35
C GLY A 116 9.55 4.37 17.87
N VAL A 117 9.52 3.21 17.24
CA VAL A 117 10.71 2.54 16.68
C VAL A 117 10.64 2.62 15.15
N ARG A 118 11.76 2.94 14.53
CA ARG A 118 11.88 2.95 13.07
C ARG A 118 11.92 1.54 12.51
N CYS A 119 11.38 1.38 11.31
CA CYS A 119 11.54 0.13 10.57
C CYS A 119 12.94 0.03 9.95
N THR A 120 13.32 -1.19 9.59
CA THR A 120 14.52 -1.48 8.79
C THR A 120 14.14 -1.72 7.33
N GLN A 121 15.10 -1.52 6.41
CA GLN A 121 14.88 -1.80 4.99
C GLN A 121 14.57 -3.29 4.76
N GLU A 122 15.22 -4.19 5.48
CA GLU A 122 14.97 -5.63 5.41
C GLU A 122 13.51 -5.99 5.74
N GLN A 123 12.93 -5.33 6.75
CA GLN A 123 11.52 -5.51 7.09
C GLN A 123 10.59 -5.03 5.97
N VAL A 124 10.90 -3.90 5.36
CA VAL A 124 10.15 -3.38 4.20
C VAL A 124 10.25 -4.33 3.01
N ASP A 125 11.44 -4.82 2.71
CA ASP A 125 11.69 -5.76 1.59
C ASP A 125 10.92 -7.07 1.78
N LYS A 126 10.82 -7.56 3.00
CA LYS A 126 10.04 -8.76 3.34
C LYS A 126 8.55 -8.58 3.05
N VAL A 127 7.98 -7.45 3.43
CA VAL A 127 6.57 -7.12 3.15
C VAL A 127 6.36 -6.89 1.66
N LEU A 128 7.29 -6.22 1.01
CA LEU A 128 7.26 -5.96 -0.43
C LEU A 128 7.24 -7.27 -1.22
N ALA A 129 8.08 -8.24 -0.87
CA ALA A 129 8.10 -9.56 -1.49
C ALA A 129 6.76 -10.29 -1.33
N LYS A 130 6.18 -10.26 -0.13
CA LYS A 130 4.87 -10.86 0.13
C LYS A 130 3.75 -10.19 -0.66
N ALA A 131 3.75 -8.87 -0.72
CA ALA A 131 2.77 -8.10 -1.47
C ALA A 131 2.83 -8.42 -2.98
N LYS A 132 4.02 -8.51 -3.54
CA LYS A 132 4.22 -8.93 -4.96
C LYS A 132 3.71 -10.34 -5.21
N GLU A 133 3.97 -11.28 -4.31
CA GLU A 133 3.45 -12.65 -4.39
C GLU A 133 1.91 -12.66 -4.42
N VAL A 134 1.29 -11.90 -3.54
CA VAL A 134 -0.18 -11.79 -3.46
C VAL A 134 -0.76 -11.16 -4.73
N LEU A 135 -0.16 -10.10 -5.25
CA LEU A 135 -0.59 -9.46 -6.49
C LEU A 135 -0.46 -10.38 -7.71
N ALA A 136 0.55 -11.23 -7.74
CA ALA A 136 0.75 -12.19 -8.83
C ALA A 136 -0.28 -13.32 -8.83
N LYS A 137 -0.85 -13.65 -7.67
CA LYS A 137 -1.85 -14.72 -7.50
C LYS A 137 -3.29 -14.24 -7.60
N ALA A 138 -3.50 -12.95 -7.48
CA ALA A 138 -4.83 -12.35 -7.45
C ALA A 138 -5.45 -12.17 -8.85
#